data_ba948568f4f0e2079cdc610ff0bb75fd
#
_entry.id   ba948568f4f0e2079cdc610ff0bb75fd
#
_cell.length_a   1.000
_cell.length_b   1.000
_cell.length_c   1.000
_cell.angle_alpha   90.00
_cell.angle_beta   90.00
_cell.angle_gamma   90.00
#
_symmetry.space_group_name_H-M   'P 1'
#
loop_
_entity.id
_entity.type
_entity.pdbx_description
1 polymer ?
#
loop_
_entity_poly.entity_id
_entity_poly.type
_entity_poly.pdbx_seq_one_letter_code
_entity_poly.pdbx_strand_id
1 'polypeptide(L)'
;RSFPPEIGGMQNLMGGLANALLNHGPVKVFADKFEGSDVYDQSLKLEIERFGGIKLLRKYRKANRLNDFIKSNQNIRSIFFDHWKSIEKINDKVIEKIPTFCLIHSKEINHPLGSSLNKRVINSFKKIKFIIANSNFTKKLGIEIGLPKEKIYVIHPGCEEPIEVEKEYELKAEKIYQDSFPKIITVARLDRRKNHQNILMCIRNLKEIFPKIKYVSVGDGE
;
A
#
# COMPACT_ATOMS: atom_id res chain seq x y z
N ARG A 1 -5.11 -8.22 1.86
CA ARG A 1 -4.51 -8.72 0.62
C ARG A 1 -3.04 -8.39 0.55
N SER A 2 -2.77 -7.11 0.58
CA SER A 2 -1.42 -6.56 0.42
C SER A 2 -0.76 -6.40 1.78
N PHE A 3 0.20 -7.28 2.09
CA PHE A 3 0.91 -7.26 3.37
C PHE A 3 2.32 -7.83 3.16
N PRO A 4 3.34 -7.36 3.88
CA PRO A 4 4.69 -7.93 3.78
C PRO A 4 4.70 -9.44 4.09
N PRO A 5 5.69 -10.20 3.61
CA PRO A 5 6.93 -9.78 2.95
C PRO A 5 6.80 -9.51 1.44
N GLU A 6 5.59 -9.60 0.85
CA GLU A 6 5.40 -9.18 -0.55
C GLU A 6 5.88 -7.73 -0.72
N ILE A 7 6.77 -7.47 -1.67
CA ILE A 7 7.39 -6.15 -1.87
C ILE A 7 6.43 -5.21 -2.61
N GLY A 8 6.20 -4.03 -2.07
CA GLY A 8 5.40 -2.97 -2.70
C GLY A 8 4.96 -1.88 -1.74
N GLY A 9 4.62 -0.71 -2.29
CA GLY A 9 4.23 0.45 -1.48
C GLY A 9 2.98 0.22 -0.63
N MET A 10 1.99 -0.52 -1.14
CA MET A 10 0.79 -0.86 -0.36
C MET A 10 1.09 -1.84 0.77
N GLN A 11 1.95 -2.81 0.50
CA GLN A 11 2.39 -3.80 1.48
C GLN A 11 3.13 -3.13 2.63
N ASN A 12 4.12 -2.30 2.31
CA ASN A 12 4.88 -1.55 3.31
C ASN A 12 3.98 -0.62 4.13
N LEU A 13 3.06 0.10 3.47
CA LEU A 13 2.10 0.96 4.16
C LEU A 13 1.21 0.17 5.13
N MET A 14 0.71 -1.00 4.73
CA MET A 14 -0.13 -1.83 5.60
C MET A 14 0.67 -2.46 6.74
N GLY A 15 1.92 -2.84 6.51
CA GLY A 15 2.83 -3.31 7.55
C GLY A 15 3.12 -2.22 8.58
N GLY A 16 3.50 -1.02 8.12
CA GLY A 16 3.75 0.14 8.99
C GLY A 16 2.51 0.54 9.78
N LEU A 17 1.32 0.57 9.14
CA LEU A 17 0.06 0.85 9.83
C LEU A 17 -0.23 -0.19 10.92
N ALA A 18 -0.07 -1.48 10.63
CA ALA A 18 -0.31 -2.54 11.61
C ALA A 18 0.63 -2.43 12.81
N ASN A 19 1.92 -2.15 12.57
CA ASN A 19 2.89 -1.93 13.63
C ASN A 19 2.57 -0.69 14.47
N ALA A 20 2.20 0.43 13.85
CA ALA A 20 1.82 1.65 14.57
C ALA A 20 0.58 1.43 15.44
N LEU A 21 -0.39 0.64 14.97
CA LEU A 21 -1.59 0.33 15.73
C LEU A 21 -1.32 -0.51 16.98
N LEU A 22 -0.21 -1.25 17.06
CA LEU A 22 0.19 -1.99 18.28
C LEU A 22 0.35 -1.07 19.51
N ASN A 23 0.72 0.18 19.30
CA ASN A 23 0.81 1.18 20.37
C ASN A 23 -0.56 1.54 20.98
N HIS A 24 -1.66 1.15 20.31
CA HIS A 24 -3.03 1.44 20.71
C HIS A 24 -3.81 0.19 21.15
N GLY A 25 -3.22 -0.99 21.06
CA GLY A 25 -3.81 -2.26 21.52
C GLY A 25 -3.44 -3.45 20.62
N PRO A 26 -3.95 -4.64 20.94
CA PRO A 26 -3.69 -5.85 20.16
C PRO A 26 -4.17 -5.71 18.71
N VAL A 27 -3.35 -6.18 17.78
CA VAL A 27 -3.64 -6.14 16.34
C VAL A 27 -3.61 -7.56 15.77
N LYS A 28 -4.69 -7.95 15.09
CA LYS A 28 -4.75 -9.18 14.30
C LYS A 28 -4.87 -8.86 12.82
N VAL A 29 -4.02 -9.50 12.02
CA VAL A 29 -3.93 -9.29 10.58
C VAL A 29 -4.43 -10.53 9.83
N PHE A 30 -5.30 -10.36 8.84
CA PHE A 30 -5.75 -11.38 7.91
C PHE A 30 -5.16 -11.11 6.53
N ALA A 31 -4.09 -11.81 6.16
CA ALA A 31 -3.33 -11.54 4.94
C ALA A 31 -3.31 -12.73 3.97
N ASP A 32 -3.01 -12.47 2.70
CA ASP A 32 -2.72 -13.53 1.75
C ASP A 32 -1.35 -14.14 2.07
N LYS A 33 -1.20 -15.47 1.90
CA LYS A 33 0.10 -16.14 2.06
C LYS A 33 0.99 -15.79 0.88
N PHE A 34 2.23 -15.47 1.17
CA PHE A 34 3.30 -15.18 0.23
C PHE A 34 4.54 -16.00 0.60
N GLU A 35 5.44 -16.18 -0.33
CA GLU A 35 6.72 -16.83 -0.06
C GLU A 35 7.49 -16.09 1.04
N GLY A 36 8.08 -16.82 1.97
CA GLY A 36 8.77 -16.24 3.14
C GLY A 36 7.86 -15.68 4.24
N SER A 37 6.51 -15.75 4.09
CA SER A 37 5.56 -15.23 5.10
C SER A 37 5.78 -15.83 6.49
N ASP A 38 6.06 -17.12 6.56
CA ASP A 38 6.16 -17.83 7.85
C ASP A 38 7.38 -17.32 8.67
N VAL A 39 8.49 -17.03 7.99
CA VAL A 39 9.71 -16.47 8.63
C VAL A 39 9.48 -15.00 9.00
N TYR A 40 8.88 -14.22 8.09
CA TYR A 40 8.58 -12.82 8.32
C TYR A 40 7.65 -12.64 9.53
N ASP A 41 6.59 -13.42 9.62
CA ASP A 41 5.58 -13.31 10.68
C ASP A 41 6.17 -13.60 12.07
N GLN A 42 7.15 -14.52 12.16
CA GLN A 42 7.87 -14.83 13.42
C GLN A 42 8.69 -13.64 13.94
N SER A 43 9.13 -12.74 13.07
CA SER A 43 9.91 -11.56 13.44
C SER A 43 9.07 -10.41 14.01
N LEU A 44 7.74 -10.52 13.95
CA LEU A 44 6.82 -9.46 14.32
C LEU A 44 6.07 -9.76 15.63
N LYS A 45 5.67 -8.69 16.31
CA LYS A 45 4.76 -8.76 17.48
C LYS A 45 3.27 -8.77 17.09
N LEU A 46 2.97 -9.05 15.82
CA LEU A 46 1.62 -9.06 15.27
C LEU A 46 1.05 -10.49 15.25
N GLU A 47 -0.22 -10.64 15.57
CA GLU A 47 -0.93 -11.87 15.30
C GLU A 47 -1.40 -11.89 13.84
N ILE A 48 -0.78 -12.74 13.00
CA ILE A 48 -1.04 -12.78 11.57
C ILE A 48 -1.62 -14.14 11.17
N GLU A 49 -2.77 -14.11 10.52
CA GLU A 49 -3.40 -15.30 9.95
C GLU A 49 -3.31 -15.25 8.42
N ARG A 50 -2.57 -16.21 7.82
CA ARG A 50 -2.27 -16.25 6.38
C ARG A 50 -3.17 -17.21 5.62
N PHE A 51 -3.63 -16.78 4.45
CA PHE A 51 -4.51 -17.53 3.57
C PHE A 51 -3.81 -17.83 2.24
N GLY A 52 -3.55 -19.13 2.00
CA GLY A 52 -2.96 -19.65 0.77
C GLY A 52 -3.99 -20.29 -0.17
N GLY A 53 -3.50 -20.97 -1.22
CA GLY A 53 -4.29 -21.75 -2.18
C GLY A 53 -4.97 -20.91 -3.26
N ILE A 54 -5.93 -21.51 -3.96
CA ILE A 54 -6.60 -20.95 -5.13
C ILE A 54 -7.23 -19.58 -4.82
N LYS A 55 -6.82 -18.55 -5.56
CA LYS A 55 -7.18 -17.14 -5.35
C LYS A 55 -8.70 -16.90 -5.24
N LEU A 56 -9.49 -17.62 -6.03
CA LEU A 56 -10.95 -17.46 -6.03
C LEU A 56 -11.57 -17.95 -4.72
N LEU A 57 -11.15 -19.11 -4.21
CA LEU A 57 -11.64 -19.69 -2.96
C LEU A 57 -11.06 -18.98 -1.73
N ARG A 58 -9.81 -18.53 -1.82
CA ARG A 58 -9.10 -17.83 -0.74
C ARG A 58 -9.87 -16.60 -0.27
N LYS A 59 -10.41 -15.78 -1.19
CA LYS A 59 -11.19 -14.59 -0.82
C LYS A 59 -12.43 -14.92 0.01
N TYR A 60 -13.12 -16.01 -0.28
CA TYR A 60 -14.29 -16.43 0.48
C TYR A 60 -13.89 -17.00 1.85
N ARG A 61 -12.87 -17.87 1.90
CA ARG A 61 -12.37 -18.41 3.17
C ARG A 61 -11.93 -17.31 4.12
N LYS A 62 -11.16 -16.32 3.61
CA LYS A 62 -10.71 -15.17 4.39
C LYS A 62 -11.88 -14.31 4.89
N ALA A 63 -12.87 -14.04 4.04
CA ALA A 63 -14.06 -13.29 4.43
C ALA A 63 -14.90 -14.02 5.50
N ASN A 64 -15.12 -15.30 5.32
CA ASN A 64 -15.84 -16.12 6.31
C ASN A 64 -15.09 -16.15 7.65
N ARG A 65 -13.78 -16.40 7.62
CA ARG A 65 -12.96 -16.41 8.83
C ARG A 65 -12.98 -15.05 9.56
N LEU A 66 -12.93 -13.94 8.80
CA LEU A 66 -13.06 -12.62 9.40
C LEU A 66 -14.44 -12.37 9.99
N ASN A 67 -15.50 -12.76 9.28
CA ASN A 67 -16.88 -12.66 9.81
C ASN A 67 -17.05 -13.46 11.11
N ASP A 68 -16.50 -14.67 11.18
CA ASP A 68 -16.58 -15.52 12.37
C ASP A 68 -15.74 -14.94 13.51
N PHE A 69 -14.55 -14.43 13.20
CA PHE A 69 -13.71 -13.75 14.18
C PHE A 69 -14.42 -12.54 14.80
N ILE A 70 -15.07 -11.71 13.97
CA ILE A 70 -15.80 -10.53 14.44
C ILE A 70 -16.98 -10.94 15.33
N LYS A 71 -17.72 -11.99 14.97
CA LYS A 71 -18.85 -12.47 15.78
C LYS A 71 -18.42 -13.02 17.14
N SER A 72 -17.26 -13.68 17.20
CA SER A 72 -16.75 -14.28 18.45
C SER A 72 -15.97 -13.29 19.32
N ASN A 73 -15.67 -12.08 18.83
CA ASN A 73 -14.89 -11.08 19.56
C ASN A 73 -15.66 -9.76 19.66
N GLN A 74 -16.18 -9.46 20.86
CA GLN A 74 -16.96 -8.24 21.08
C GLN A 74 -16.12 -6.97 21.29
N ASN A 75 -14.81 -7.12 21.52
CA ASN A 75 -13.91 -6.02 21.86
C ASN A 75 -13.15 -5.42 20.66
N ILE A 76 -13.65 -5.64 19.43
CA ILE A 76 -13.02 -5.07 18.23
C ILE A 76 -13.32 -3.58 18.16
N ARG A 77 -12.28 -2.77 18.29
CA ARG A 77 -12.38 -1.30 18.30
C ARG A 77 -12.50 -0.71 16.90
N SER A 78 -11.84 -1.34 15.91
CA SER A 78 -11.85 -0.87 14.51
C SER A 78 -11.36 -1.94 13.55
N ILE A 79 -11.74 -1.80 12.27
CA ILE A 79 -11.30 -2.69 11.19
C ILE A 79 -10.72 -1.84 10.06
N PHE A 80 -9.51 -2.19 9.60
CA PHE A 80 -8.83 -1.55 8.49
C PHE A 80 -8.76 -2.50 7.29
N PHE A 81 -9.17 -2.00 6.12
CA PHE A 81 -9.08 -2.73 4.86
C PHE A 81 -8.06 -2.06 3.94
N ASP A 82 -7.20 -2.86 3.34
CA ASP A 82 -6.18 -2.44 2.38
C ASP A 82 -6.73 -2.14 0.97
N HIS A 83 -7.91 -2.70 0.65
CA HIS A 83 -8.43 -2.70 -0.70
C HIS A 83 -9.93 -3.03 -0.72
N TRP A 84 -10.71 -2.43 -1.64
CA TRP A 84 -12.15 -2.69 -1.77
C TRP A 84 -12.53 -4.17 -1.96
N LYS A 85 -11.65 -4.97 -2.62
CA LYS A 85 -11.88 -6.42 -2.78
C LYS A 85 -11.82 -7.19 -1.46
N SER A 86 -11.17 -6.63 -0.45
CA SER A 86 -11.14 -7.23 0.90
C SER A 86 -12.47 -7.06 1.62
N ILE A 87 -13.25 -6.04 1.24
CA ILE A 87 -14.59 -5.74 1.81
C ILE A 87 -15.68 -6.55 1.10
N GLU A 88 -15.53 -6.82 -0.19
CA GLU A 88 -16.59 -7.26 -1.10
C GLU A 88 -17.43 -8.43 -0.56
N LYS A 89 -16.82 -9.37 0.15
CA LYS A 89 -17.46 -10.58 0.68
C LYS A 89 -17.71 -10.53 2.19
N ILE A 90 -17.45 -9.40 2.84
CA ILE A 90 -17.76 -9.21 4.25
C ILE A 90 -19.26 -8.97 4.41
N ASN A 91 -19.83 -9.55 5.44
CA ASN A 91 -21.24 -9.38 5.79
C ASN A 91 -21.44 -8.00 6.46
N ASP A 92 -22.30 -7.17 5.89
CA ASP A 92 -22.59 -5.81 6.33
C ASP A 92 -23.02 -5.76 7.80
N LYS A 93 -23.95 -6.64 8.18
CA LYS A 93 -24.49 -6.71 9.54
C LYS A 93 -23.42 -7.01 10.60
N VAL A 94 -22.34 -7.70 10.21
CA VAL A 94 -21.26 -8.06 11.12
C VAL A 94 -20.40 -6.86 11.45
N ILE A 95 -20.19 -5.95 10.50
CA ILE A 95 -19.30 -4.77 10.65
C ILE A 95 -20.06 -3.48 10.94
N GLU A 96 -21.39 -3.48 10.91
CA GLU A 96 -22.21 -2.26 10.99
C GLU A 96 -21.92 -1.42 12.24
N LYS A 97 -21.71 -2.05 13.38
CA LYS A 97 -21.45 -1.36 14.66
C LYS A 97 -20.01 -0.99 14.89
N ILE A 98 -19.07 -1.52 14.07
CA ILE A 98 -17.65 -1.32 14.26
C ILE A 98 -17.16 -0.18 13.36
N PRO A 99 -16.30 0.73 13.84
CA PRO A 99 -15.59 1.68 12.99
C PRO A 99 -14.79 0.96 11.91
N THR A 100 -15.13 1.20 10.64
CA THR A 100 -14.50 0.54 9.49
C THR A 100 -13.81 1.54 8.60
N PHE A 101 -12.54 1.27 8.29
CA PHE A 101 -11.68 2.11 7.48
C PHE A 101 -11.23 1.33 6.24
N CYS A 102 -11.20 1.97 5.08
CA CYS A 102 -10.59 1.40 3.89
C CYS A 102 -9.67 2.41 3.21
N LEU A 103 -8.44 1.98 2.94
CA LEU A 103 -7.48 2.79 2.21
C LEU A 103 -7.76 2.74 0.71
N ILE A 104 -7.61 3.88 0.02
CA ILE A 104 -7.64 3.99 -1.43
C ILE A 104 -6.33 4.61 -1.96
N HIS A 105 -5.84 4.05 -3.09
CA HIS A 105 -4.51 4.37 -3.65
C HIS A 105 -4.54 4.86 -5.11
N SER A 106 -5.68 5.01 -5.70
CA SER A 106 -6.02 5.46 -7.04
C SER A 106 -6.24 4.34 -8.09
N LYS A 107 -5.24 3.55 -8.46
CA LYS A 107 -5.34 2.60 -9.59
C LYS A 107 -6.45 1.55 -9.40
N GLU A 108 -6.62 1.05 -8.19
CA GLU A 108 -7.56 -0.04 -7.86
C GLU A 108 -9.03 0.41 -7.85
N ILE A 109 -9.27 1.71 -7.75
CA ILE A 109 -10.63 2.30 -7.81
C ILE A 109 -10.94 2.96 -9.15
N ASN A 110 -9.92 3.27 -9.97
CA ASN A 110 -10.07 3.98 -11.23
C ASN A 110 -10.66 3.06 -12.32
N HIS A 111 -11.98 2.98 -12.33
CA HIS A 111 -12.74 2.23 -13.33
C HIS A 111 -13.77 3.14 -13.99
N PRO A 112 -14.06 2.97 -15.29
CA PRO A 112 -15.05 3.77 -15.99
C PRO A 112 -16.39 3.77 -15.24
N LEU A 113 -17.01 4.96 -15.13
CA LEU A 113 -18.31 5.14 -14.47
C LEU A 113 -19.36 4.17 -15.05
N GLY A 114 -20.14 3.56 -14.17
CA GLY A 114 -21.20 2.62 -14.55
C GLY A 114 -20.71 1.23 -14.99
N SER A 115 -19.40 1.01 -15.13
CA SER A 115 -18.86 -0.33 -15.44
C SER A 115 -19.14 -1.32 -14.30
N SER A 116 -19.07 -2.62 -14.61
CA SER A 116 -19.27 -3.67 -13.62
C SER A 116 -18.27 -3.57 -12.46
N LEU A 117 -17.02 -3.19 -12.75
CA LEU A 117 -16.00 -2.98 -11.71
C LEU A 117 -16.29 -1.73 -10.87
N ASN A 118 -16.70 -0.61 -11.49
CA ASN A 118 -17.08 0.60 -10.76
C ASN A 118 -18.26 0.32 -9.82
N LYS A 119 -19.32 -0.36 -10.29
CA LYS A 119 -20.45 -0.76 -9.44
C LYS A 119 -20.03 -1.60 -8.25
N ARG A 120 -19.09 -2.53 -8.44
CA ARG A 120 -18.56 -3.37 -7.36
C ARG A 120 -17.75 -2.55 -6.35
N VAL A 121 -16.94 -1.60 -6.81
CA VAL A 121 -16.21 -0.65 -5.96
C VAL A 121 -17.19 0.12 -5.09
N ILE A 122 -18.18 0.80 -5.70
CA ILE A 122 -19.20 1.59 -4.98
C ILE A 122 -19.94 0.73 -3.96
N ASN A 123 -20.39 -0.48 -4.34
CA ASN A 123 -21.13 -1.36 -3.45
C ASN A 123 -20.26 -1.84 -2.27
N SER A 124 -18.96 -2.04 -2.47
CA SER A 124 -18.05 -2.37 -1.37
C SER A 124 -17.91 -1.19 -0.40
N PHE A 125 -17.76 0.02 -0.90
CA PHE A 125 -17.60 1.21 -0.06
C PHE A 125 -18.88 1.68 0.65
N LYS A 126 -20.06 1.26 0.21
CA LYS A 126 -21.30 1.50 0.96
C LYS A 126 -21.23 0.92 2.38
N LYS A 127 -20.52 -0.21 2.56
CA LYS A 127 -20.34 -0.92 3.83
C LYS A 127 -19.36 -0.25 4.80
N ILE A 128 -18.56 0.71 4.32
CA ILE A 128 -17.46 1.33 5.05
C ILE A 128 -17.86 2.69 5.61
N LYS A 129 -17.44 2.96 6.86
CA LYS A 129 -17.71 4.25 7.51
C LYS A 129 -16.73 5.33 7.06
N PHE A 130 -15.45 4.99 6.92
CA PHE A 130 -14.37 5.94 6.63
C PHE A 130 -13.52 5.45 5.45
N ILE A 131 -13.32 6.30 4.46
CA ILE A 131 -12.47 6.04 3.29
C ILE A 131 -11.24 6.92 3.44
N ILE A 132 -10.07 6.31 3.46
CA ILE A 132 -8.80 7.02 3.64
C ILE A 132 -8.09 7.13 2.29
N ALA A 133 -8.03 8.32 1.74
CA ALA A 133 -7.28 8.63 0.54
C ALA A 133 -5.84 9.04 0.89
N ASN A 134 -4.85 8.47 0.20
CA ASN A 134 -3.44 8.78 0.41
C ASN A 134 -3.01 10.16 -0.11
N SER A 135 -3.88 10.86 -0.84
CA SER A 135 -3.61 12.20 -1.40
C SER A 135 -4.91 12.90 -1.81
N ASN A 136 -4.82 14.22 -2.02
CA ASN A 136 -5.94 15.00 -2.57
C ASN A 136 -6.31 14.53 -4.00
N PHE A 137 -5.34 14.10 -4.79
CA PHE A 137 -5.60 13.50 -6.11
C PHE A 137 -6.47 12.25 -5.98
N THR A 138 -6.12 11.33 -5.07
CA THR A 138 -6.89 10.10 -4.84
C THR A 138 -8.29 10.39 -4.28
N LYS A 139 -8.43 11.41 -3.41
CA LYS A 139 -9.74 11.89 -2.95
C LYS A 139 -10.60 12.38 -4.11
N LYS A 140 -10.04 13.25 -4.98
CA LYS A 140 -10.73 13.76 -6.17
C LYS A 140 -11.20 12.63 -7.07
N LEU A 141 -10.32 11.69 -7.38
CA LEU A 141 -10.65 10.49 -8.15
C LEU A 141 -11.77 9.67 -7.50
N GLY A 142 -11.71 9.46 -6.18
CA GLY A 142 -12.77 8.76 -5.44
C GLY A 142 -14.14 9.42 -5.61
N ILE A 143 -14.21 10.75 -5.56
CA ILE A 143 -15.45 11.52 -5.79
C ILE A 143 -15.90 11.36 -7.25
N GLU A 144 -15.01 11.49 -8.20
CA GLU A 144 -15.30 11.37 -9.64
C GLU A 144 -15.87 10.00 -10.03
N ILE A 145 -15.45 8.94 -9.37
CA ILE A 145 -15.98 7.58 -9.62
C ILE A 145 -17.27 7.27 -8.84
N GLY A 146 -17.79 8.24 -8.05
CA GLY A 146 -19.06 8.13 -7.34
C GLY A 146 -18.98 7.69 -5.88
N LEU A 147 -17.80 7.76 -5.23
CA LEU A 147 -17.73 7.56 -3.78
C LEU A 147 -18.23 8.78 -3.02
N PRO A 148 -18.88 8.61 -1.86
CA PRO A 148 -19.47 9.70 -1.07
C PRO A 148 -18.36 10.59 -0.48
N LYS A 149 -18.37 11.89 -0.87
CA LYS A 149 -17.35 12.87 -0.49
C LYS A 149 -17.19 13.01 1.03
N GLU A 150 -18.28 12.91 1.75
CA GLU A 150 -18.34 13.06 3.22
C GLU A 150 -17.67 11.91 3.97
N LYS A 151 -17.48 10.77 3.32
CA LYS A 151 -16.76 9.62 3.89
C LYS A 151 -15.26 9.61 3.57
N ILE A 152 -14.77 10.50 2.66
CA ILE A 152 -13.39 10.47 2.18
C ILE A 152 -12.53 11.49 2.94
N TYR A 153 -11.58 10.97 3.69
CA TYR A 153 -10.58 11.73 4.43
C TYR A 153 -9.21 11.57 3.76
N VAL A 154 -8.44 12.65 3.69
CA VAL A 154 -7.06 12.59 3.21
C VAL A 154 -6.14 12.41 4.40
N ILE A 155 -5.39 11.30 4.39
CA ILE A 155 -4.30 11.03 5.32
C ILE A 155 -3.10 10.64 4.48
N HIS A 156 -2.09 11.49 4.46
CA HIS A 156 -0.85 11.20 3.73
C HIS A 156 -0.12 10.04 4.39
N PRO A 157 0.46 9.12 3.60
CA PRO A 157 1.30 8.07 4.15
C PRO A 157 2.44 8.67 4.98
N GLY A 158 2.70 8.06 6.14
CA GLY A 158 3.89 8.36 6.90
C GLY A 158 5.13 7.78 6.21
N CYS A 159 6.29 8.27 6.62
CA CYS A 159 7.58 7.66 6.32
C CYS A 159 8.21 7.19 7.63
N GLU A 160 9.05 6.18 7.53
CA GLU A 160 9.89 5.77 8.65
C GLU A 160 11.01 6.80 8.86
N GLU A 161 11.46 6.93 10.10
CA GLU A 161 12.64 7.75 10.38
C GLU A 161 13.86 7.17 9.66
N PRO A 162 14.76 8.04 9.16
CA PRO A 162 15.98 7.58 8.53
C PRO A 162 16.79 6.73 9.52
N ILE A 163 17.22 5.55 9.07
CA ILE A 163 18.14 4.71 9.84
C ILE A 163 19.55 5.28 9.63
N GLU A 164 20.37 5.27 10.68
CA GLU A 164 21.80 5.55 10.53
C GLU A 164 22.39 4.55 9.54
N VAL A 165 23.02 5.09 8.50
CA VAL A 165 23.63 4.30 7.45
C VAL A 165 25.04 3.91 7.89
N GLU A 166 25.40 2.65 7.76
CA GLU A 166 26.76 2.19 8.04
C GLU A 166 27.75 2.92 7.12
N LYS A 167 28.86 3.37 7.69
CA LYS A 167 29.89 4.17 7.00
C LYS A 167 30.41 3.53 5.70
N GLU A 168 30.38 2.22 5.61
CA GLU A 168 30.74 1.47 4.41
C GLU A 168 29.85 1.83 3.21
N TYR A 169 28.52 1.95 3.43
CA TYR A 169 27.56 2.30 2.35
C TYR A 169 27.68 3.76 1.94
N GLU A 170 27.97 4.64 2.91
CA GLU A 170 28.26 6.05 2.60
C GLU A 170 29.48 6.18 1.67
N LEU A 171 30.58 5.51 2.03
CA LEU A 171 31.80 5.51 1.21
C LEU A 171 31.56 4.90 -0.18
N LYS A 172 30.73 3.86 -0.29
CA LYS A 172 30.34 3.30 -1.60
C LYS A 172 29.56 4.33 -2.44
N ALA A 173 28.62 5.03 -1.81
CA ALA A 173 27.83 6.07 -2.48
C ALA A 173 28.71 7.25 -2.92
N GLU A 174 29.62 7.71 -2.07
CA GLU A 174 30.58 8.75 -2.40
C GLU A 174 31.47 8.36 -3.59
N LYS A 175 31.98 7.12 -3.60
CA LYS A 175 32.75 6.59 -4.73
C LYS A 175 31.97 6.55 -6.04
N ILE A 176 30.67 6.22 -5.98
CA ILE A 176 29.80 6.22 -7.15
C ILE A 176 29.66 7.64 -7.71
N TYR A 177 29.56 8.65 -6.85
CA TYR A 177 29.32 10.04 -7.25
C TYR A 177 30.59 10.91 -7.28
N GLN A 178 31.76 10.32 -7.11
CA GLN A 178 33.03 11.04 -7.08
C GLN A 178 33.13 12.09 -8.20
N ASP A 179 33.51 13.31 -7.85
CA ASP A 179 33.71 14.48 -8.78
C ASP A 179 32.50 14.82 -9.68
N SER A 180 31.31 14.31 -9.34
CA SER A 180 30.10 14.54 -10.12
C SER A 180 29.26 15.69 -9.56
N PHE A 181 28.74 16.55 -10.46
CA PHE A 181 27.76 17.59 -10.13
C PHE A 181 26.90 17.95 -11.36
N PRO A 182 25.59 18.08 -11.19
CA PRO A 182 24.77 17.63 -10.05
C PRO A 182 24.70 16.11 -9.94
N LYS A 183 24.41 15.62 -8.73
CA LYS A 183 24.18 14.20 -8.43
C LYS A 183 22.67 13.93 -8.46
N ILE A 184 22.22 13.04 -9.33
CA ILE A 184 20.81 12.73 -9.52
C ILE A 184 20.59 11.23 -9.28
N ILE A 185 19.55 10.90 -8.54
CA ILE A 185 19.16 9.52 -8.27
C ILE A 185 17.66 9.30 -8.54
N THR A 186 17.32 8.14 -9.10
CA THR A 186 15.97 7.63 -9.13
C THR A 186 15.92 6.29 -8.40
N VAL A 187 15.07 6.18 -7.38
CA VAL A 187 14.79 4.93 -6.68
C VAL A 187 13.39 4.46 -7.07
N ALA A 188 13.29 3.54 -8.01
CA ALA A 188 12.00 3.07 -8.52
C ALA A 188 12.17 1.78 -9.32
N ARG A 189 11.08 0.99 -9.43
CA ARG A 189 11.04 -0.13 -10.39
C ARG A 189 11.29 0.38 -11.81
N LEU A 190 12.01 -0.39 -12.62
CA LEU A 190 12.22 -0.12 -14.04
C LEU A 190 10.94 -0.42 -14.84
N ASP A 191 9.94 0.38 -14.65
CA ASP A 191 8.58 0.27 -15.17
C ASP A 191 8.27 1.53 -16.01
N ARG A 192 7.60 1.38 -17.13
CA ARG A 192 7.27 2.48 -18.06
C ARG A 192 6.61 3.67 -17.36
N ARG A 193 5.82 3.45 -16.31
CA ARG A 193 5.15 4.52 -15.53
C ARG A 193 6.12 5.36 -14.71
N LYS A 194 7.32 4.87 -14.43
CA LYS A 194 8.38 5.61 -13.72
C LYS A 194 9.19 6.50 -14.63
N ASN A 195 8.97 6.37 -15.95
CA ASN A 195 9.39 7.31 -16.97
C ASN A 195 10.91 7.53 -17.03
N HIS A 196 11.69 6.48 -16.74
CA HIS A 196 13.16 6.51 -16.80
C HIS A 196 13.70 7.03 -18.15
N GLN A 197 13.00 6.73 -19.26
CA GLN A 197 13.38 7.17 -20.58
C GLN A 197 13.45 8.70 -20.69
N ASN A 198 12.42 9.39 -20.17
CA ASN A 198 12.43 10.86 -20.21
C ASN A 198 13.51 11.46 -19.30
N ILE A 199 13.79 10.80 -18.16
CA ILE A 199 14.90 11.23 -17.29
C ILE A 199 16.22 11.15 -18.06
N LEU A 200 16.49 10.05 -18.76
CA LEU A 200 17.70 9.88 -19.57
C LEU A 200 17.81 10.93 -20.66
N MET A 201 16.69 11.28 -21.32
CA MET A 201 16.65 12.36 -22.31
C MET A 201 16.99 13.73 -21.67
N CYS A 202 16.43 14.01 -20.49
CA CYS A 202 16.77 15.24 -19.77
C CYS A 202 18.25 15.28 -19.36
N ILE A 203 18.80 14.17 -18.86
CA ILE A 203 20.21 14.06 -18.49
C ILE A 203 21.10 14.33 -19.71
N ARG A 204 20.75 13.81 -20.90
CA ARG A 204 21.49 14.08 -22.13
C ARG A 204 21.59 15.59 -22.41
N ASN A 205 20.47 16.32 -22.30
CA ASN A 205 20.46 17.77 -22.54
C ASN A 205 21.22 18.53 -21.45
N LEU A 206 21.08 18.12 -20.19
CA LEU A 206 21.76 18.74 -19.06
C LEU A 206 23.27 18.53 -19.09
N LYS A 207 23.77 17.48 -19.75
CA LYS A 207 25.20 17.23 -19.87
C LYS A 207 25.96 18.33 -20.63
N GLU A 208 25.29 19.06 -21.50
CA GLU A 208 25.87 20.21 -22.20
C GLU A 208 26.15 21.37 -21.24
N ILE A 209 25.30 21.54 -20.20
CA ILE A 209 25.42 22.59 -19.18
C ILE A 209 26.27 22.12 -18.01
N PHE A 210 26.10 20.84 -17.64
CA PHE A 210 26.76 20.19 -16.51
C PHE A 210 27.57 18.97 -16.98
N PRO A 211 28.82 19.16 -17.51
CA PRO A 211 29.59 18.02 -18.05
C PRO A 211 29.86 16.88 -17.06
N LYS A 212 29.91 17.24 -15.76
CA LYS A 212 30.13 16.26 -14.66
C LYS A 212 28.83 15.73 -14.03
N ILE A 213 27.68 15.93 -14.66
CA ILE A 213 26.40 15.37 -14.17
C ILE A 213 26.45 13.85 -14.11
N LYS A 214 25.94 13.29 -13.00
CA LYS A 214 25.82 11.86 -12.85
C LYS A 214 24.40 11.47 -12.43
N TYR A 215 23.87 10.51 -13.14
CA TYR A 215 22.57 9.91 -12.85
C TYR A 215 22.75 8.44 -12.45
N VAL A 216 22.13 8.06 -11.34
CA VAL A 216 22.09 6.69 -10.84
C VAL A 216 20.63 6.24 -10.77
N SER A 217 20.32 5.09 -11.35
CA SER A 217 19.02 4.46 -11.24
C SER A 217 19.14 3.23 -10.36
N VAL A 218 18.33 3.18 -9.29
CA VAL A 218 18.28 2.08 -8.33
C VAL A 218 16.90 1.44 -8.40
N GLY A 219 16.86 0.16 -8.71
CA GLY A 219 15.63 -0.61 -8.77
C GLY A 219 15.72 -1.76 -9.75
N ASP A 220 14.71 -2.59 -9.70
CA ASP A 220 14.53 -3.79 -10.52
C ASP A 220 13.37 -3.61 -11.50
N GLY A 221 13.35 -4.38 -12.60
CA GLY A 221 12.30 -4.37 -13.61
C GLY A 221 12.23 -5.69 -14.36
N GLU A 222 11.11 -5.90 -15.06
CA GLU A 222 10.89 -7.00 -16.00
C GLU A 222 11.55 -6.72 -17.36
#